data_8b951440aac1cc1f10915f8fbab8baf5
#
_entry.id   8b951440aac1cc1f10915f8fbab8baf5
#
_cell.length_a   1.000
_cell.length_b   1.000
_cell.length_c   1.000
_cell.angle_alpha   90.00
_cell.angle_beta   90.00
_cell.angle_gamma   90.00
#
_symmetry.space_group_name_H-M   'P 1'
#
loop_
_entity.id
_entity.type
_entity.pdbx_description
1 polymer ?
#
loop_
_entity_poly.entity_id
_entity_poly.type
_entity_poly.pdbx_seq_one_letter_code
_entity_poly.pdbx_strand_id
1 'polypeptide(L)'
;MGGAKPQAQPDVDTSAEGLVALMDAHEIGQVCAVQRAFIYGYDNSYILDAARAYPDRITPVLVVDATDASTPSLLRRLADGQRLGGIRLSAPRANPFSLDWLESPAAMETWQVAEELRLPVAVIFFRTHRERAISALARIAGRFPGVPVVIDHVGVPHGTIYDGEYVAAPESEFHPEGAPNFDLDELVRGLADIRNMFFKVTSINFRRLTAAGIPTASFVRHLADVLGADRLMWGSDVGQTLGPYGPKADAARLAASELSPAERVAFLRDTGARLYMNA
;
A
#
# COMPACT_ATOMS: atom_id res chain seq x y z
N MET A 1 -17.33 19.20 18.84
CA MET A 1 -16.61 17.92 18.83
C MET A 1 -17.42 16.93 17.98
N GLY A 2 -17.21 16.92 16.69
CA GLY A 2 -17.81 15.94 15.77
C GLY A 2 -16.92 14.71 15.75
N GLY A 3 -17.27 13.68 16.53
CA GLY A 3 -16.59 12.41 16.45
C GLY A 3 -16.73 11.84 15.04
N ALA A 4 -15.62 11.49 14.40
CA ALA A 4 -15.66 10.74 13.15
C ALA A 4 -16.58 9.53 13.35
N LYS A 5 -17.58 9.36 12.47
CA LYS A 5 -18.40 8.15 12.49
C LYS A 5 -17.43 6.97 12.37
N PRO A 6 -17.51 5.96 13.25
CA PRO A 6 -16.68 4.79 13.11
C PRO A 6 -16.93 4.23 11.71
N GLN A 7 -15.86 4.10 10.92
CA GLN A 7 -15.90 3.28 9.72
C GLN A 7 -16.46 1.91 10.13
N ALA A 8 -17.36 1.34 9.32
CA ALA A 8 -17.95 0.05 9.61
C ALA A 8 -16.87 -0.89 10.16
N GLN A 9 -17.11 -1.46 11.34
CA GLN A 9 -16.15 -2.38 11.93
C GLN A 9 -15.89 -3.49 10.92
N PRO A 10 -14.63 -3.86 10.69
CA PRO A 10 -14.33 -4.95 9.79
C PRO A 10 -15.02 -6.24 10.29
N ASP A 11 -15.55 -7.04 9.37
CA ASP A 11 -16.17 -8.34 9.67
C ASP A 11 -15.17 -9.37 10.20
N VAL A 12 -13.92 -8.97 10.40
CA VAL A 12 -12.79 -9.80 10.79
C VAL A 12 -12.14 -9.19 12.02
N ASP A 13 -11.81 -10.01 13.00
CA ASP A 13 -10.97 -9.60 14.12
C ASP A 13 -9.59 -9.18 13.60
N THR A 14 -9.26 -7.90 13.77
CA THR A 14 -7.99 -7.30 13.35
C THR A 14 -7.06 -6.99 14.53
N SER A 15 -7.29 -7.61 15.69
CA SER A 15 -6.29 -7.68 16.74
C SER A 15 -5.07 -8.49 16.26
N ALA A 16 -3.95 -8.39 16.96
CA ALA A 16 -2.76 -9.18 16.62
C ALA A 16 -3.06 -10.69 16.71
N GLU A 17 -3.79 -11.10 17.74
CA GLU A 17 -4.22 -12.49 17.96
C GLU A 17 -5.18 -12.95 16.86
N GLY A 18 -6.18 -12.13 16.52
CA GLY A 18 -7.11 -12.43 15.45
C GLY A 18 -6.43 -12.52 14.08
N LEU A 19 -5.45 -11.66 13.81
CA LEU A 19 -4.64 -11.73 12.60
C LEU A 19 -3.81 -13.01 12.53
N VAL A 20 -3.16 -13.40 13.62
CA VAL A 20 -2.37 -14.67 13.68
C VAL A 20 -3.29 -15.88 13.53
N ALA A 21 -4.45 -15.91 14.19
CA ALA A 21 -5.43 -16.98 14.01
C ALA A 21 -5.92 -17.09 12.56
N LEU A 22 -6.16 -15.96 11.90
CA LEU A 22 -6.50 -15.92 10.48
C LEU A 22 -5.36 -16.42 9.60
N MET A 23 -4.13 -16.07 9.91
CA MET A 23 -2.95 -16.56 9.20
C MET A 23 -2.83 -18.08 9.32
N ASP A 24 -3.04 -18.63 10.52
CA ASP A 24 -2.98 -20.09 10.75
C ASP A 24 -4.09 -20.82 9.98
N ALA A 25 -5.30 -20.27 9.97
CA ALA A 25 -6.44 -20.85 9.24
C ALA A 25 -6.24 -20.88 7.72
N HIS A 26 -5.33 -20.07 7.18
CA HIS A 26 -5.06 -19.95 5.75
C HIS A 26 -3.63 -20.27 5.34
N GLU A 27 -2.85 -20.91 6.22
CA GLU A 27 -1.47 -21.34 5.98
C GLU A 27 -0.53 -20.19 5.57
N ILE A 28 -0.74 -18.99 6.18
CA ILE A 28 0.09 -17.82 5.94
C ILE A 28 1.21 -17.79 6.97
N GLY A 29 2.45 -17.95 6.52
CA GLY A 29 3.63 -17.93 7.40
C GLY A 29 3.90 -16.54 7.97
N GLN A 30 3.90 -15.52 7.14
CA GLN A 30 4.24 -14.14 7.52
C GLN A 30 3.32 -13.13 6.84
N VAL A 31 3.14 -11.98 7.47
CA VAL A 31 2.37 -10.86 6.96
C VAL A 31 3.13 -9.55 7.13
N CYS A 32 3.02 -8.69 6.11
CA CYS A 32 3.36 -7.28 6.20
C CYS A 32 2.10 -6.53 6.67
N ALA A 33 2.07 -6.13 7.93
CA ALA A 33 0.94 -5.44 8.52
C ALA A 33 1.16 -3.93 8.47
N VAL A 34 0.23 -3.21 7.86
CA VAL A 34 0.29 -1.75 7.73
C VAL A 34 -0.60 -1.10 8.79
N GLN A 35 -0.05 -0.15 9.56
CA GLN A 35 -0.82 0.57 10.57
C GLN A 35 -2.03 1.29 9.95
N ARG A 36 -3.14 1.31 10.68
CA ARG A 36 -4.39 1.92 10.24
C ARG A 36 -4.45 3.41 10.62
N ALA A 37 -4.00 4.27 9.71
CA ALA A 37 -3.98 5.72 9.93
C ALA A 37 -5.35 6.32 10.32
N PHE A 38 -6.47 5.77 9.83
CA PHE A 38 -7.81 6.25 10.15
C PHE A 38 -8.22 6.00 11.60
N ILE A 39 -7.60 5.03 12.28
CA ILE A 39 -7.89 4.68 13.68
C ILE A 39 -6.83 5.30 14.59
N TYR A 40 -5.56 5.11 14.26
CA TYR A 40 -4.43 5.40 15.14
C TYR A 40 -3.70 6.70 14.76
N GLY A 41 -4.06 7.35 13.64
CA GLY A 41 -3.27 8.48 13.14
C GLY A 41 -1.84 8.04 12.84
N TYR A 42 -0.88 8.73 13.46
CA TYR A 42 0.55 8.41 13.38
C TYR A 42 1.06 7.64 14.62
N ASP A 43 0.17 7.19 15.50
CA ASP A 43 0.54 6.32 16.62
C ASP A 43 0.76 4.88 16.12
N ASN A 44 1.99 4.43 16.16
CA ASN A 44 2.40 3.11 15.73
C ASN A 44 2.64 2.13 16.90
N SER A 45 2.32 2.52 18.14
CA SER A 45 2.60 1.70 19.33
C SER A 45 2.01 0.30 19.22
N TYR A 46 0.74 0.19 18.85
CA TYR A 46 0.05 -1.09 18.75
C TYR A 46 0.69 -2.05 17.73
N ILE A 47 1.02 -1.58 16.52
CA ILE A 47 1.60 -2.46 15.50
C ILE A 47 3.03 -2.87 15.85
N LEU A 48 3.77 -2.00 16.54
CA LEU A 48 5.10 -2.32 17.06
C LEU A 48 5.02 -3.37 18.16
N ASP A 49 4.05 -3.28 19.07
CA ASP A 49 3.81 -4.28 20.12
C ASP A 49 3.37 -5.62 19.53
N ALA A 50 2.48 -5.60 18.52
CA ALA A 50 2.09 -6.80 17.79
C ALA A 50 3.29 -7.49 17.12
N ALA A 51 4.18 -6.74 16.48
CA ALA A 51 5.38 -7.29 15.86
C ALA A 51 6.37 -7.85 16.90
N ARG A 52 6.47 -7.26 18.10
CA ARG A 52 7.29 -7.82 19.20
C ARG A 52 6.70 -9.11 19.76
N ALA A 53 5.35 -9.18 19.86
CA ALA A 53 4.67 -10.38 20.33
C ALA A 53 4.76 -11.55 19.34
N TYR A 54 4.82 -11.23 18.03
CA TYR A 54 4.84 -12.22 16.95
C TYR A 54 5.95 -11.92 15.91
N PRO A 55 7.24 -11.93 16.30
CA PRO A 55 8.35 -11.43 15.49
C PRO A 55 8.57 -12.21 14.19
N ASP A 56 8.24 -13.50 14.17
CA ASP A 56 8.37 -14.37 13.01
C ASP A 56 7.11 -14.35 12.11
N ARG A 57 6.05 -13.66 12.53
CA ARG A 57 4.75 -13.66 11.86
C ARG A 57 4.35 -12.29 11.33
N ILE A 58 4.64 -11.22 12.07
CA ILE A 58 4.17 -9.86 11.78
C ILE A 58 5.36 -8.94 11.52
N THR A 59 5.45 -8.41 10.32
CA THR A 59 6.40 -7.35 9.96
C THR A 59 5.66 -6.01 9.91
N PRO A 60 6.02 -5.02 10.74
CA PRO A 60 5.28 -3.77 10.86
C PRO A 60 5.64 -2.79 9.74
N VAL A 61 4.64 -2.19 9.12
CA VAL A 61 4.78 -1.01 8.25
C VAL A 61 4.13 0.18 8.94
N LEU A 62 4.94 1.17 9.29
CA LEU A 62 4.52 2.32 10.07
C LEU A 62 3.84 3.38 9.21
N VAL A 63 2.87 4.08 9.76
CA VAL A 63 2.33 5.31 9.13
C VAL A 63 2.99 6.49 9.82
N VAL A 64 3.65 7.35 9.06
CA VAL A 64 4.38 8.50 9.60
C VAL A 64 3.97 9.81 8.94
N ASP A 65 4.10 10.91 9.68
CA ASP A 65 3.98 12.25 9.13
C ASP A 65 5.34 12.71 8.60
N ALA A 66 5.49 12.68 7.30
CA ALA A 66 6.74 13.14 6.68
C ALA A 66 6.92 14.67 6.72
N THR A 67 5.90 15.44 7.13
CA THR A 67 6.03 16.90 7.32
C THR A 67 6.57 17.25 8.70
N ASP A 68 6.57 16.31 9.64
CA ASP A 68 7.13 16.50 10.97
C ASP A 68 8.65 16.30 10.94
N ALA A 69 9.40 17.36 11.27
CA ALA A 69 10.86 17.35 11.32
C ALA A 69 11.44 16.34 12.34
N SER A 70 10.63 15.82 13.26
CA SER A 70 11.05 14.78 14.19
C SER A 70 10.98 13.35 13.62
N THR A 71 10.24 13.14 12.53
CA THR A 71 10.05 11.81 11.92
C THR A 71 11.37 11.12 11.54
N PRO A 72 12.36 11.75 10.92
CA PRO A 72 13.65 11.14 10.63
C PRO A 72 14.35 10.56 11.86
N SER A 73 14.39 11.32 12.95
CA SER A 73 15.01 10.88 14.21
C SER A 73 14.19 9.78 14.90
N LEU A 74 12.86 9.83 14.80
CA LEU A 74 11.97 8.77 15.28
C LEU A 74 12.24 7.44 14.57
N LEU A 75 12.33 7.45 13.24
CA LEU A 75 12.58 6.23 12.46
C LEU A 75 13.92 5.58 12.82
N ARG A 76 15.01 6.37 12.96
CA ARG A 76 16.30 5.84 13.40
C ARG A 76 16.22 5.18 14.78
N ARG A 77 15.60 5.86 15.75
CA ARG A 77 15.42 5.29 17.11
C ARG A 77 14.62 3.99 17.11
N LEU A 78 13.55 3.92 16.31
CA LEU A 78 12.72 2.71 16.23
C LEU A 78 13.48 1.56 15.55
N ALA A 79 14.25 1.85 14.52
CA ALA A 79 15.07 0.85 13.82
C ALA A 79 16.20 0.28 14.69
N ASP A 80 16.74 1.04 15.63
CA ASP A 80 17.72 0.55 16.61
C ASP A 80 17.12 -0.46 17.59
N GLY A 81 15.81 -0.37 17.85
CA GLY A 81 15.12 -1.18 18.87
C GLY A 81 14.43 -2.42 18.32
N GLN A 82 14.08 -2.42 17.03
CA GLN A 82 13.36 -3.53 16.40
C GLN A 82 13.37 -3.43 14.88
N ARG A 83 13.12 -4.56 14.22
CA ARG A 83 12.98 -4.62 12.78
C ARG A 83 11.73 -3.85 12.33
N LEU A 84 11.90 -3.00 11.32
CA LEU A 84 10.84 -2.32 10.60
C LEU A 84 10.71 -2.91 9.20
N GLY A 85 9.49 -3.17 8.75
CA GLY A 85 9.25 -3.64 7.39
C GLY A 85 9.17 -2.51 6.36
N GLY A 86 8.86 -1.29 6.81
CA GLY A 86 8.73 -0.14 5.93
C GLY A 86 7.90 0.97 6.55
N ILE A 87 7.67 2.00 5.76
CA ILE A 87 6.79 3.11 6.12
C ILE A 87 5.72 3.33 5.05
N ARG A 88 4.61 3.94 5.46
CA ARG A 88 3.56 4.41 4.53
C ARG A 88 3.39 5.91 4.66
N LEU A 89 3.36 6.59 3.53
CA LEU A 89 3.07 8.01 3.40
C LEU A 89 1.72 8.24 2.73
N SER A 90 1.02 9.28 3.19
CA SER A 90 -0.22 9.77 2.58
C SER A 90 -0.37 11.25 2.84
N ALA A 91 -1.17 11.94 2.03
CA ALA A 91 -1.47 13.34 2.28
C ALA A 91 -2.17 13.50 3.65
N PRO A 92 -1.79 14.50 4.46
CA PRO A 92 -2.48 14.84 5.69
C PRO A 92 -3.94 15.23 5.41
N ARG A 93 -4.88 14.77 6.23
CA ARG A 93 -6.30 15.13 6.09
C ARG A 93 -6.56 16.62 6.17
N ALA A 94 -5.80 17.32 7.01
CA ALA A 94 -5.92 18.77 7.19
C ALA A 94 -5.52 19.58 5.95
N ASN A 95 -4.67 19.01 5.08
CA ASN A 95 -4.22 19.66 3.85
C ASN A 95 -4.02 18.63 2.72
N PRO A 96 -5.12 18.10 2.15
CA PRO A 96 -5.04 17.04 1.14
C PRO A 96 -4.52 17.54 -0.22
N PHE A 97 -4.37 18.85 -0.41
CA PHE A 97 -3.87 19.45 -1.66
C PHE A 97 -2.37 19.71 -1.65
N SER A 98 -1.73 19.75 -0.48
CA SER A 98 -0.30 19.94 -0.35
C SER A 98 0.45 18.68 -0.81
N LEU A 99 1.64 18.90 -1.38
CA LEU A 99 2.65 17.84 -1.60
C LEU A 99 3.77 17.89 -0.55
N ASP A 100 3.64 18.67 0.52
CA ASP A 100 4.66 18.81 1.55
C ASP A 100 5.03 17.46 2.19
N TRP A 101 4.07 16.54 2.28
CA TRP A 101 4.29 15.17 2.75
C TRP A 101 5.20 14.33 1.82
N LEU A 102 5.48 14.82 0.60
CA LEU A 102 6.43 14.21 -0.34
C LEU A 102 7.69 15.05 -0.53
N GLU A 103 7.56 16.36 -0.66
CA GLU A 103 8.60 17.24 -1.20
C GLU A 103 9.09 18.33 -0.23
N SER A 104 8.52 18.49 0.98
CA SER A 104 9.07 19.42 1.98
C SER A 104 10.49 19.03 2.41
N PRO A 105 11.28 19.94 2.98
CA PRO A 105 12.60 19.59 3.54
C PRO A 105 12.54 18.42 4.53
N ALA A 106 11.55 18.39 5.44
CA ALA A 106 11.35 17.30 6.38
C ALA A 106 11.01 15.97 5.67
N ALA A 107 10.17 16.02 4.61
CA ALA A 107 9.88 14.85 3.81
C ALA A 107 11.13 14.34 3.09
N MET A 108 11.97 15.21 2.54
CA MET A 108 13.23 14.81 1.92
C MET A 108 14.19 14.14 2.92
N GLU A 109 14.26 14.61 4.15
CA GLU A 109 15.02 13.93 5.22
C GLU A 109 14.41 12.57 5.57
N THR A 110 13.07 12.44 5.57
CA THR A 110 12.40 11.15 5.77
C THR A 110 12.74 10.16 4.65
N TRP A 111 12.76 10.60 3.38
CA TRP A 111 13.21 9.76 2.26
C TRP A 111 14.67 9.35 2.39
N GLN A 112 15.55 10.26 2.82
CA GLN A 112 16.96 9.94 3.06
C GLN A 112 17.12 8.88 4.16
N VAL A 113 16.38 8.99 5.26
CA VAL A 113 16.40 7.99 6.33
C VAL A 113 15.83 6.66 5.85
N ALA A 114 14.78 6.67 5.02
CA ALA A 114 14.27 5.44 4.42
C ALA A 114 15.35 4.75 3.57
N GLU A 115 16.17 5.50 2.83
CA GLU A 115 17.31 4.94 2.07
C GLU A 115 18.40 4.41 2.99
N GLU A 116 18.81 5.17 4.01
CA GLU A 116 19.81 4.75 5.02
C GLU A 116 19.41 3.42 5.69
N LEU A 117 18.14 3.30 6.07
CA LEU A 117 17.58 2.13 6.75
C LEU A 117 17.08 1.05 5.78
N ARG A 118 17.18 1.27 4.48
CA ARG A 118 16.67 0.37 3.42
C ARG A 118 15.18 0.04 3.55
N LEU A 119 14.39 0.99 4.03
CA LEU A 119 12.96 0.82 4.23
C LEU A 119 12.18 1.07 2.92
N PRO A 120 11.31 0.16 2.49
CA PRO A 120 10.35 0.45 1.45
C PRO A 120 9.35 1.52 1.93
N VAL A 121 8.99 2.42 1.01
CA VAL A 121 8.02 3.50 1.25
C VAL A 121 6.77 3.22 0.45
N ALA A 122 5.69 2.81 1.12
CA ALA A 122 4.38 2.67 0.51
C ALA A 122 3.69 4.03 0.41
N VAL A 123 3.00 4.27 -0.70
CA VAL A 123 2.31 5.55 -0.94
C VAL A 123 0.88 5.28 -1.38
N ILE A 124 -0.07 5.97 -0.72
CA ILE A 124 -1.48 5.96 -1.08
C ILE A 124 -1.90 7.35 -1.55
N PHE A 125 -2.72 7.40 -2.60
CA PHE A 125 -3.19 8.64 -3.18
C PHE A 125 -4.64 8.93 -2.85
N PHE A 126 -4.92 10.22 -2.61
CA PHE A 126 -6.27 10.75 -2.74
C PHE A 126 -6.45 11.37 -4.14
N ARG A 127 -7.68 11.34 -4.63
CA ARG A 127 -8.02 11.84 -5.97
C ARG A 127 -7.54 13.28 -6.20
N THR A 128 -7.69 14.13 -5.19
CA THR A 128 -7.40 15.57 -5.26
C THR A 128 -5.94 15.92 -5.59
N HIS A 129 -5.00 15.02 -5.34
CA HIS A 129 -3.57 15.29 -5.56
C HIS A 129 -2.84 14.20 -6.37
N ARG A 130 -3.55 13.16 -6.83
CA ARG A 130 -2.96 11.97 -7.44
C ARG A 130 -1.97 12.27 -8.57
N GLU A 131 -2.38 13.06 -9.55
CA GLU A 131 -1.54 13.39 -10.72
C GLU A 131 -0.21 14.05 -10.31
N ARG A 132 -0.32 15.07 -9.46
CA ARG A 132 0.86 15.79 -8.96
C ARG A 132 1.75 14.90 -8.09
N ALA A 133 1.14 14.05 -7.26
CA ALA A 133 1.87 13.13 -6.39
C ALA A 133 2.62 12.06 -7.20
N ILE A 134 2.02 11.47 -8.24
CA ILE A 134 2.71 10.52 -9.12
C ILE A 134 3.90 11.18 -9.82
N SER A 135 3.72 12.39 -10.33
CA SER A 135 4.81 13.15 -10.96
C SER A 135 5.93 13.49 -9.97
N ALA A 136 5.59 13.83 -8.72
CA ALA A 136 6.57 14.05 -7.65
C ALA A 136 7.33 12.77 -7.30
N LEU A 137 6.63 11.65 -7.16
CA LEU A 137 7.25 10.36 -6.83
C LEU A 137 8.21 9.87 -7.91
N ALA A 138 7.93 10.12 -9.18
CA ALA A 138 8.87 9.81 -10.25
C ALA A 138 10.21 10.53 -10.06
N ARG A 139 10.17 11.82 -9.66
CA ARG A 139 11.39 12.60 -9.34
C ARG A 139 12.08 12.09 -8.08
N ILE A 140 11.30 11.79 -7.03
CA ILE A 140 11.81 11.30 -5.75
C ILE A 140 12.47 9.93 -5.92
N ALA A 141 11.86 9.01 -6.67
CA ALA A 141 12.43 7.70 -6.96
C ALA A 141 13.78 7.80 -7.70
N GLY A 142 13.91 8.77 -8.62
CA GLY A 142 15.20 9.06 -9.27
C GLY A 142 16.25 9.64 -8.33
N ARG A 143 15.83 10.41 -7.31
CA ARG A 143 16.73 10.99 -6.31
C ARG A 143 17.19 9.99 -5.25
N PHE A 144 16.34 9.04 -4.90
CA PHE A 144 16.59 8.00 -3.88
C PHE A 144 16.48 6.60 -4.51
N PRO A 145 17.44 6.21 -5.37
CA PRO A 145 17.33 4.94 -6.10
C PRO A 145 17.44 3.71 -5.21
N GLY A 146 17.96 3.86 -4.00
CA GLY A 146 18.01 2.80 -2.99
C GLY A 146 16.70 2.56 -2.25
N VAL A 147 15.69 3.44 -2.40
CA VAL A 147 14.38 3.29 -1.75
C VAL A 147 13.41 2.56 -2.66
N PRO A 148 12.90 1.38 -2.28
CA PRO A 148 11.75 0.79 -2.96
C PRO A 148 10.48 1.63 -2.71
N VAL A 149 9.93 2.24 -3.76
CA VAL A 149 8.69 3.02 -3.69
C VAL A 149 7.53 2.11 -4.09
N VAL A 150 6.58 1.89 -3.18
CA VAL A 150 5.45 0.99 -3.40
C VAL A 150 4.16 1.78 -3.59
N ILE A 151 3.59 1.70 -4.77
CA ILE A 151 2.32 2.34 -5.09
C ILE A 151 1.18 1.43 -4.65
N ASP A 152 0.42 1.86 -3.63
CA ASP A 152 -0.76 1.13 -3.16
C ASP A 152 -1.89 1.17 -4.19
N HIS A 153 -2.63 0.08 -4.33
CA HIS A 153 -3.79 -0.08 -5.22
C HIS A 153 -3.50 0.25 -6.70
N VAL A 154 -2.26 0.04 -7.16
CA VAL A 154 -1.79 0.40 -8.52
C VAL A 154 -2.01 1.89 -8.83
N GLY A 155 -1.94 2.74 -7.82
CA GLY A 155 -2.16 4.19 -7.97
C GLY A 155 -3.61 4.60 -8.21
N VAL A 156 -4.57 3.70 -8.06
CA VAL A 156 -6.00 4.05 -8.13
C VAL A 156 -6.33 4.93 -6.92
N PRO A 157 -6.98 6.10 -7.13
CA PRO A 157 -7.28 7.00 -6.03
C PRO A 157 -8.26 6.36 -5.05
N HIS A 158 -7.97 6.49 -3.76
CA HIS A 158 -8.75 5.88 -2.69
C HIS A 158 -10.05 6.65 -2.38
N GLY A 159 -10.14 7.89 -2.81
CA GLY A 159 -11.24 8.82 -2.57
C GLY A 159 -10.73 10.25 -2.51
N THR A 160 -11.51 11.14 -1.95
CA THR A 160 -11.13 12.55 -1.72
C THR A 160 -11.44 12.97 -0.29
N ILE A 161 -10.82 14.04 0.17
CA ILE A 161 -11.24 14.75 1.37
C ILE A 161 -12.10 15.93 0.93
N TYR A 162 -13.32 16.00 1.41
CA TYR A 162 -14.25 17.10 1.19
C TYR A 162 -14.74 17.61 2.55
N ASP A 163 -14.59 18.92 2.80
CA ASP A 163 -14.89 19.55 4.08
C ASP A 163 -14.30 18.81 5.32
N GLY A 164 -13.07 18.28 5.17
CA GLY A 164 -12.40 17.51 6.22
C GLY A 164 -12.89 16.07 6.40
N GLU A 165 -13.92 15.64 5.65
CA GLU A 165 -14.43 14.27 5.67
C GLU A 165 -13.89 13.47 4.47
N TYR A 166 -13.63 12.18 4.71
CA TYR A 166 -13.26 11.25 3.65
C TYR A 166 -14.50 10.83 2.86
N VAL A 167 -14.49 11.10 1.57
CA VAL A 167 -15.48 10.64 0.61
C VAL A 167 -14.85 9.57 -0.26
N ALA A 168 -15.36 8.34 -0.18
CA ALA A 168 -14.92 7.27 -1.06
C ALA A 168 -15.20 7.62 -2.51
N ALA A 169 -14.26 7.34 -3.39
CA ALA A 169 -14.50 7.49 -4.80
C ALA A 169 -15.58 6.48 -5.27
N PRO A 170 -16.58 6.92 -6.04
CA PRO A 170 -17.55 6.02 -6.63
C PRO A 170 -16.87 4.94 -7.47
N GLU A 171 -17.34 3.70 -7.40
CA GLU A 171 -16.76 2.60 -8.19
C GLU A 171 -16.81 2.90 -9.70
N SER A 172 -17.86 3.58 -10.17
CA SER A 172 -18.05 3.97 -11.56
C SER A 172 -17.04 5.00 -12.10
N GLU A 173 -16.31 5.73 -11.24
CA GLU A 173 -15.34 6.74 -11.70
C GLU A 173 -14.01 6.16 -12.18
N PHE A 174 -13.82 4.86 -12.03
CA PHE A 174 -12.55 4.20 -12.37
C PHE A 174 -12.64 3.31 -13.60
N HIS A 175 -13.72 3.44 -14.36
CA HIS A 175 -13.89 2.72 -15.61
C HIS A 175 -13.74 3.71 -16.74
N PRO A 176 -12.56 3.82 -17.36
CA PRO A 176 -12.42 4.60 -18.58
C PRO A 176 -13.34 3.99 -19.63
N GLU A 177 -14.22 4.82 -20.21
CA GLU A 177 -14.98 4.44 -21.37
C GLU A 177 -13.98 4.01 -22.46
N GLY A 178 -14.06 2.78 -22.89
CA GLY A 178 -13.25 2.27 -23.97
C GLY A 178 -11.97 1.52 -23.60
N ALA A 179 -11.97 0.77 -22.46
CA ALA A 179 -10.87 -0.16 -22.19
C ALA A 179 -10.33 -0.84 -23.47
N PRO A 180 -8.97 -1.01 -23.55
CA PRO A 180 -8.33 -2.08 -22.80
C PRO A 180 -7.14 -1.64 -21.96
N ASN A 181 -7.11 -0.44 -21.39
CA ASN A 181 -6.02 -0.05 -20.49
C ASN A 181 -6.22 -0.51 -19.04
N PHE A 182 -7.37 -1.12 -18.72
CA PHE A 182 -7.67 -1.69 -17.42
C PHE A 182 -7.45 -0.73 -16.24
N ASP A 183 -7.82 0.55 -16.39
CA ASP A 183 -7.52 1.62 -15.43
C ASP A 183 -6.02 1.94 -15.25
N LEU A 184 -5.15 1.33 -16.01
CA LEU A 184 -3.74 1.66 -16.05
C LEU A 184 -3.53 2.88 -16.94
N ASP A 185 -3.71 4.06 -16.37
CA ASP A 185 -3.55 5.32 -17.10
C ASP A 185 -2.08 5.61 -17.48
N GLU A 186 -1.88 6.63 -18.29
CA GLU A 186 -0.55 7.02 -18.77
C GLU A 186 0.39 7.44 -17.64
N LEU A 187 -0.14 7.99 -16.53
CA LEU A 187 0.68 8.38 -15.40
C LEU A 187 1.36 7.16 -14.75
N VAL A 188 0.59 6.09 -14.49
CA VAL A 188 1.14 4.87 -13.92
C VAL A 188 2.03 4.14 -14.93
N ARG A 189 1.66 4.15 -16.22
CA ARG A 189 2.51 3.62 -17.29
C ARG A 189 3.87 4.33 -17.35
N GLY A 190 3.90 5.65 -17.15
CA GLY A 190 5.13 6.43 -17.10
C GLY A 190 6.09 6.04 -15.96
N LEU A 191 5.62 5.27 -14.96
CA LEU A 191 6.47 4.73 -13.90
C LEU A 191 7.14 3.39 -14.26
N ALA A 192 6.81 2.80 -15.40
CA ALA A 192 7.28 1.48 -15.81
C ALA A 192 8.83 1.40 -15.94
N ASP A 193 9.47 2.48 -16.36
CA ASP A 193 10.92 2.54 -16.56
C ASP A 193 11.70 2.83 -15.27
N ILE A 194 11.00 3.17 -14.17
CA ILE A 194 11.63 3.51 -12.90
C ILE A 194 11.80 2.24 -12.06
N ARG A 195 13.02 1.72 -11.98
CA ARG A 195 13.32 0.37 -11.46
C ARG A 195 13.00 0.13 -10.00
N ASN A 196 13.05 1.15 -9.16
CA ASN A 196 12.71 1.08 -7.73
C ASN A 196 11.23 1.38 -7.44
N MET A 197 10.37 1.41 -8.46
CA MET A 197 8.91 1.50 -8.30
C MET A 197 8.28 0.11 -8.32
N PHE A 198 7.43 -0.14 -7.32
CA PHE A 198 6.69 -1.39 -7.14
C PHE A 198 5.19 -1.10 -7.00
N PHE A 199 4.34 -2.07 -7.30
CA PHE A 199 2.90 -1.85 -7.38
C PHE A 199 2.16 -2.93 -6.60
N LYS A 200 1.30 -2.48 -5.69
CA LYS A 200 0.47 -3.39 -4.89
C LYS A 200 -0.92 -3.48 -5.52
N VAL A 201 -1.29 -4.67 -5.97
CA VAL A 201 -2.65 -5.01 -6.42
C VAL A 201 -3.42 -5.55 -5.22
N THR A 202 -4.60 -5.00 -4.95
CA THR A 202 -5.33 -5.31 -3.73
C THR A 202 -6.76 -5.77 -4.00
N SER A 203 -7.43 -6.22 -2.97
CA SER A 203 -8.86 -6.56 -3.01
C SER A 203 -9.74 -5.41 -3.51
N ILE A 204 -9.30 -4.14 -3.33
CA ILE A 204 -10.00 -2.97 -3.86
C ILE A 204 -9.99 -2.99 -5.39
N ASN A 205 -8.81 -3.27 -6.00
CA ASN A 205 -8.71 -3.39 -7.44
C ASN A 205 -9.62 -4.49 -7.98
N PHE A 206 -9.58 -5.69 -7.37
CA PHE A 206 -10.38 -6.83 -7.83
C PHE A 206 -11.89 -6.56 -7.74
N ARG A 207 -12.35 -5.96 -6.63
CA ARG A 207 -13.76 -5.61 -6.48
C ARG A 207 -14.24 -4.65 -7.58
N ARG A 208 -13.44 -3.64 -7.91
CA ARG A 208 -13.76 -2.67 -8.97
C ARG A 208 -13.79 -3.31 -10.34
N LEU A 209 -12.80 -4.11 -10.66
CA LEU A 209 -12.74 -4.82 -11.93
C LEU A 209 -13.95 -5.75 -12.09
N THR A 210 -14.30 -6.50 -11.05
CA THR A 210 -15.47 -7.38 -11.06
C THR A 210 -16.76 -6.58 -11.25
N ALA A 211 -16.92 -5.45 -10.58
CA ALA A 211 -18.09 -4.58 -10.75
C ALA A 211 -18.21 -4.03 -12.18
N ALA A 212 -17.07 -3.83 -12.85
CA ALA A 212 -17.00 -3.40 -14.25
C ALA A 212 -17.10 -4.55 -15.28
N GLY A 213 -17.18 -5.80 -14.83
CA GLY A 213 -17.15 -6.95 -15.73
C GLY A 213 -15.79 -7.20 -16.38
N ILE A 214 -14.70 -6.66 -15.82
CA ILE A 214 -13.34 -6.83 -16.34
C ILE A 214 -12.71 -8.07 -15.68
N PRO A 215 -12.17 -9.04 -16.47
CA PRO A 215 -11.50 -10.21 -15.93
C PRO A 215 -10.24 -9.81 -15.14
N THR A 216 -10.17 -10.20 -13.87
CA THR A 216 -9.03 -9.86 -13.00
C THR A 216 -7.72 -10.52 -13.44
N ALA A 217 -7.78 -11.70 -14.06
CA ALA A 217 -6.60 -12.38 -14.57
C ALA A 217 -5.95 -11.62 -15.73
N SER A 218 -6.76 -11.19 -16.70
CA SER A 218 -6.27 -10.40 -17.84
C SER A 218 -5.74 -9.03 -17.40
N PHE A 219 -6.34 -8.43 -16.37
CA PHE A 219 -5.82 -7.21 -15.76
C PHE A 219 -4.42 -7.42 -15.16
N VAL A 220 -4.23 -8.46 -14.33
CA VAL A 220 -2.93 -8.72 -13.69
C VAL A 220 -1.89 -9.13 -14.73
N ARG A 221 -2.28 -9.89 -15.78
CA ARG A 221 -1.39 -10.18 -16.92
C ARG A 221 -0.93 -8.90 -17.61
N HIS A 222 -1.87 -8.01 -17.91
CA HIS A 222 -1.55 -6.71 -18.52
C HIS A 222 -0.61 -5.87 -17.64
N LEU A 223 -0.85 -5.81 -16.33
CA LEU A 223 0.07 -5.12 -15.41
C LEU A 223 1.49 -5.74 -15.46
N ALA A 224 1.58 -7.06 -15.49
CA ALA A 224 2.86 -7.75 -15.55
C ALA A 224 3.61 -7.47 -16.86
N ASP A 225 2.89 -7.36 -17.98
CA ASP A 225 3.46 -7.02 -19.28
C ASP A 225 3.98 -5.58 -19.36
N VAL A 226 3.27 -4.65 -18.72
CA VAL A 226 3.60 -3.20 -18.77
C VAL A 226 4.60 -2.82 -17.67
N LEU A 227 4.37 -3.27 -16.44
CA LEU A 227 5.13 -2.83 -15.27
C LEU A 227 6.24 -3.80 -14.86
N GLY A 228 6.18 -5.05 -15.31
CA GLY A 228 7.06 -6.13 -14.89
C GLY A 228 6.50 -6.94 -13.73
N ALA A 229 6.40 -8.26 -13.89
CA ALA A 229 5.83 -9.16 -12.90
C ALA A 229 6.61 -9.18 -11.57
N ASP A 230 7.92 -8.97 -11.62
CA ASP A 230 8.83 -8.91 -10.46
C ASP A 230 8.67 -7.64 -9.62
N ARG A 231 7.85 -6.70 -10.07
CA ARG A 231 7.51 -5.46 -9.37
C ARG A 231 6.06 -5.42 -8.89
N LEU A 232 5.29 -6.45 -9.19
CA LEU A 232 3.92 -6.59 -8.71
C LEU A 232 3.88 -7.40 -7.42
N MET A 233 2.99 -7.03 -6.51
CA MET A 233 2.68 -7.81 -5.32
C MET A 233 1.20 -7.75 -4.99
N TRP A 234 0.66 -8.82 -4.42
CA TRP A 234 -0.68 -8.82 -3.90
C TRP A 234 -0.74 -8.34 -2.44
N GLY A 235 -1.84 -7.63 -2.10
CA GLY A 235 -2.20 -7.25 -0.74
C GLY A 235 -3.68 -7.50 -0.48
N SER A 236 -4.00 -8.22 0.59
CA SER A 236 -5.39 -8.57 0.94
C SER A 236 -6.22 -7.37 1.35
N ASP A 237 -5.58 -6.34 1.93
CA ASP A 237 -6.26 -5.20 2.55
C ASP A 237 -7.33 -5.64 3.59
N VAL A 238 -7.07 -6.81 4.24
CA VAL A 238 -7.94 -7.35 5.28
C VAL A 238 -7.98 -6.41 6.48
N GLY A 239 -9.15 -6.27 7.08
CA GLY A 239 -9.38 -5.32 8.17
C GLY A 239 -9.69 -3.89 7.71
N GLN A 240 -9.30 -3.50 6.50
CA GLN A 240 -9.69 -2.21 5.89
C GLN A 240 -10.87 -2.38 4.94
N THR A 241 -10.91 -3.49 4.17
CA THR A 241 -12.02 -3.82 3.28
C THR A 241 -12.91 -4.89 3.89
N LEU A 242 -14.23 -4.81 3.66
CA LEU A 242 -15.21 -5.78 4.14
C LEU A 242 -15.00 -7.19 3.57
N GLY A 243 -15.52 -8.16 4.29
CA GLY A 243 -15.54 -9.57 3.90
C GLY A 243 -14.38 -10.40 4.41
N PRO A 244 -14.56 -11.72 4.49
CA PRO A 244 -13.59 -12.66 5.02
C PRO A 244 -12.36 -12.80 4.14
N TYR A 245 -11.25 -13.29 4.71
CA TYR A 245 -9.99 -13.41 4.01
C TYR A 245 -10.00 -14.47 2.89
N GLY A 246 -10.62 -15.63 3.11
CA GLY A 246 -10.63 -16.73 2.13
C GLY A 246 -11.01 -16.30 0.72
N PRO A 247 -12.21 -15.69 0.52
CA PRO A 247 -12.60 -15.18 -0.80
C PRO A 247 -11.64 -14.16 -1.41
N LYS A 248 -10.96 -13.34 -0.59
CA LYS A 248 -9.93 -12.39 -1.08
C LYS A 248 -8.71 -13.14 -1.61
N ALA A 249 -8.27 -14.17 -0.89
CA ALA A 249 -7.16 -15.02 -1.33
C ALA A 249 -7.50 -15.80 -2.60
N ASP A 250 -8.73 -16.31 -2.71
CA ASP A 250 -9.18 -17.01 -3.92
C ASP A 250 -9.25 -16.07 -5.13
N ALA A 251 -9.74 -14.84 -4.92
CA ALA A 251 -9.72 -13.80 -5.96
C ALA A 251 -8.29 -13.48 -6.41
N ALA A 252 -7.32 -13.43 -5.49
CA ALA A 252 -5.92 -13.21 -5.84
C ALA A 252 -5.31 -14.38 -6.63
N ARG A 253 -5.62 -15.62 -6.25
CA ARG A 253 -5.20 -16.82 -6.99
C ARG A 253 -5.78 -16.84 -8.41
N LEU A 254 -7.08 -16.50 -8.54
CA LEU A 254 -7.75 -16.37 -9.83
C LEU A 254 -7.10 -15.26 -10.67
N ALA A 255 -6.85 -14.10 -10.08
CA ALA A 255 -6.21 -12.99 -10.76
C ALA A 255 -4.78 -13.34 -11.26
N ALA A 256 -4.09 -14.25 -10.58
CA ALA A 256 -2.76 -14.73 -10.99
C ALA A 256 -2.79 -15.89 -12.01
N SER A 257 -3.98 -16.33 -12.47
CA SER A 257 -4.09 -17.56 -13.29
C SER A 257 -3.46 -17.45 -14.68
N GLU A 258 -3.38 -16.26 -15.27
CA GLU A 258 -2.73 -16.01 -16.56
C GLU A 258 -1.23 -15.69 -16.44
N LEU A 259 -0.69 -15.65 -15.24
CA LEU A 259 0.75 -15.52 -15.01
C LEU A 259 1.45 -16.88 -15.15
N SER A 260 2.69 -16.87 -15.61
CA SER A 260 3.56 -18.06 -15.57
C SER A 260 3.77 -18.52 -14.11
N PRO A 261 4.19 -19.77 -13.88
CA PRO A 261 4.43 -20.27 -12.52
C PRO A 261 5.39 -19.40 -11.70
N ALA A 262 6.46 -18.88 -12.30
CA ALA A 262 7.42 -18.01 -11.63
C ALA A 262 6.84 -16.63 -11.30
N GLU A 263 6.13 -16.01 -12.25
CA GLU A 263 5.46 -14.73 -12.04
C GLU A 263 4.36 -14.83 -11.00
N ARG A 264 3.62 -15.93 -10.95
CA ARG A 264 2.58 -16.19 -9.94
C ARG A 264 3.16 -16.24 -8.53
N VAL A 265 4.29 -16.92 -8.35
CA VAL A 265 5.00 -16.98 -7.07
C VAL A 265 5.53 -15.58 -6.68
N ALA A 266 6.10 -14.84 -7.64
CA ALA A 266 6.54 -13.47 -7.40
C ALA A 266 5.37 -12.58 -6.93
N PHE A 267 4.26 -12.58 -7.67
CA PHE A 267 3.08 -11.76 -7.37
C PHE A 267 2.44 -12.09 -6.02
N LEU A 268 2.26 -13.38 -5.70
CA LEU A 268 1.54 -13.81 -4.50
C LEU A 268 2.42 -13.82 -3.23
N ARG A 269 3.75 -13.86 -3.36
CA ARG A 269 4.66 -14.05 -2.23
C ARG A 269 5.97 -13.27 -2.35
N ASP A 270 6.81 -13.60 -3.36
CA ASP A 270 8.24 -13.29 -3.30
C ASP A 270 8.56 -11.80 -3.40
N THR A 271 7.82 -11.04 -4.20
CA THR A 271 8.01 -9.58 -4.30
C THR A 271 7.75 -8.90 -2.95
N GLY A 272 6.63 -9.25 -2.28
CA GLY A 272 6.33 -8.72 -0.96
C GLY A 272 7.34 -9.15 0.10
N ALA A 273 7.71 -10.44 0.12
CA ALA A 273 8.68 -10.97 1.06
C ALA A 273 10.05 -10.30 0.90
N ARG A 274 10.53 -10.15 -0.33
CA ARG A 274 11.80 -9.50 -0.64
C ARG A 274 11.86 -8.05 -0.15
N LEU A 275 10.77 -7.31 -0.33
CA LEU A 275 10.74 -5.89 0.03
C LEU A 275 10.59 -5.66 1.53
N TYR A 276 9.69 -6.38 2.18
CA TYR A 276 9.26 -6.06 3.54
C TYR A 276 9.83 -7.01 4.60
N MET A 277 10.22 -8.23 4.22
CA MET A 277 10.60 -9.27 5.18
C MET A 277 12.10 -9.59 5.18
N ASN A 278 12.87 -9.11 4.21
CA ASN A 278 14.32 -9.33 4.11
C ASN A 278 15.15 -8.05 4.35
N ALA A 279 14.52 -6.98 4.84
CA ALA A 279 15.20 -5.74 5.17
C ALA A 279 15.95 -5.82 6.51
#